data_d12b72402acf2cb7cb3212197c533c7a
#
_entry.id   d12b72402acf2cb7cb3212197c533c7a
#
_cell.length_a   1.000
_cell.length_b   1.000
_cell.length_c   1.000
_cell.angle_alpha   90.00
_cell.angle_beta   90.00
_cell.angle_gamma   90.00
#
_symmetry.space_group_name_H-M   'P 1'
#
loop_
_entity.id
_entity.type
_entity.pdbx_description
1 polymer ?
#
loop_
_entity_poly.entity_id
_entity_poly.type
_entity_poly.pdbx_seq_one_letter_code
_entity_poly.pdbx_strand_id
1 'polypeptide(L)'
;TSKALKRYQRAHGLPETELETHTLDLSSVPELYTTYEIRPDDVKRVGVLPTQPSAQSKLKYLPYDSLLEFLTERFHSAPELLEFINKPMKMSELKPGDVVKVPKVEPFLIEDLTQIAGLPEIPEYKDRVIKIDTREKMLDLWEGEKLIASLPITPGGGRLQTPPGAWRIVGIAQMPTFRWDKSVLEYGVRSDSFYELPVGPNNPVGVMWIGLNRPGIGIHGTNSPQTIGRSTSHGCMRTANWDVVRLSKLITKGMTVIIEGPEQGPKEIDARSDDPRVAKAQPVATPEPKRKGFRWFWQR
;
A
#
# COMPACT_ATOMS: atom_id res chain seq x y z
N THR A 1 17.24 -3.27 3.62
CA THR A 1 18.22 -3.69 2.61
C THR A 1 18.67 -5.12 2.83
N SER A 2 19.14 -5.53 4.03
CA SER A 2 19.60 -6.91 4.31
C SER A 2 18.50 -7.96 4.02
N LYS A 3 17.25 -7.67 4.37
CA LYS A 3 16.12 -8.57 4.10
C LYS A 3 15.85 -8.76 2.61
N ALA A 4 15.92 -7.71 1.81
CA ALA A 4 15.81 -7.81 0.36
C ALA A 4 16.96 -8.62 -0.25
N LEU A 5 18.18 -8.43 0.25
CA LEU A 5 19.33 -9.21 -0.19
C LEU A 5 19.14 -10.71 0.10
N LYS A 6 18.71 -11.09 1.30
CA LYS A 6 18.40 -12.49 1.64
C LYS A 6 17.35 -13.10 0.71
N ARG A 7 16.28 -12.34 0.34
CA ARG A 7 15.27 -12.82 -0.61
C ARG A 7 15.84 -13.00 -2.01
N TYR A 8 16.69 -12.05 -2.45
CA TYR A 8 17.40 -12.19 -3.72
C TYR A 8 18.28 -13.45 -3.72
N GLN A 9 19.10 -13.64 -2.70
CA GLN A 9 19.95 -14.81 -2.57
C GLN A 9 19.13 -16.11 -2.60
N ARG A 10 18.04 -16.18 -1.84
CA ARG A 10 17.13 -17.33 -1.84
C ARG A 10 16.53 -17.59 -3.23
N ALA A 11 16.06 -16.54 -3.92
CA ALA A 11 15.47 -16.66 -5.24
C ALA A 11 16.46 -17.19 -6.31
N HIS A 12 17.77 -16.97 -6.08
CA HIS A 12 18.84 -17.40 -6.99
C HIS A 12 19.61 -18.64 -6.49
N GLY A 13 19.14 -19.30 -5.42
CA GLY A 13 19.79 -20.47 -4.85
C GLY A 13 21.18 -20.17 -4.22
N LEU A 14 21.42 -18.91 -3.84
CA LEU A 14 22.66 -18.48 -3.21
C LEU A 14 22.56 -18.62 -1.68
N PRO A 15 23.70 -18.83 -0.98
CA PRO A 15 23.74 -18.80 0.48
C PRO A 15 23.22 -17.46 1.03
N GLU A 16 22.35 -17.52 2.04
CA GLU A 16 21.87 -16.31 2.73
C GLU A 16 22.96 -15.77 3.65
N THR A 17 23.66 -14.75 3.19
CA THR A 17 24.72 -14.06 3.94
C THR A 17 24.29 -12.64 4.33
N GLU A 18 24.94 -12.05 5.34
CA GLU A 18 24.68 -10.67 5.71
C GLU A 18 25.54 -9.72 4.87
N LEU A 19 24.87 -8.79 4.18
CA LEU A 19 25.46 -7.60 3.52
C LEU A 19 26.60 -7.83 2.50
N GLU A 20 26.74 -9.03 1.95
CA GLU A 20 27.72 -9.29 0.87
C GLU A 20 27.12 -8.89 -0.49
N THR A 21 27.24 -7.61 -0.83
CA THR A 21 26.69 -7.06 -2.09
C THR A 21 27.40 -7.60 -3.35
N HIS A 22 28.58 -8.18 -3.22
CA HIS A 22 29.30 -8.82 -4.33
C HIS A 22 28.59 -10.09 -4.85
N THR A 23 27.64 -10.64 -4.09
CA THR A 23 26.79 -11.76 -4.54
C THR A 23 25.68 -11.31 -5.52
N LEU A 24 25.46 -10.00 -5.68
CA LEU A 24 24.49 -9.48 -6.61
C LEU A 24 25.05 -9.53 -8.04
N ASP A 25 24.34 -10.20 -8.93
CA ASP A 25 24.60 -10.08 -10.36
C ASP A 25 24.03 -8.74 -10.87
N LEU A 26 24.95 -7.78 -11.05
CA LEU A 26 24.63 -6.46 -11.60
C LEU A 26 24.89 -6.37 -13.11
N SER A 27 25.24 -7.45 -13.78
CA SER A 27 25.53 -7.45 -15.22
C SER A 27 24.34 -7.03 -16.06
N SER A 28 23.14 -7.31 -15.59
CA SER A 28 21.88 -6.89 -16.22
C SER A 28 21.48 -5.42 -15.94
N VAL A 29 22.25 -4.71 -15.09
CA VAL A 29 21.96 -3.32 -14.68
C VAL A 29 23.14 -2.43 -15.10
N PRO A 30 23.33 -2.17 -16.42
CA PRO A 30 24.51 -1.43 -16.91
C PRO A 30 24.51 0.03 -16.47
N GLU A 31 23.34 0.61 -16.25
CA GLU A 31 23.15 2.00 -15.84
C GLU A 31 22.19 2.09 -14.68
N LEU A 32 22.60 2.76 -13.59
CA LEU A 32 21.79 2.96 -12.40
C LEU A 32 20.78 4.10 -12.55
N TYR A 33 21.05 5.05 -13.43
CA TYR A 33 20.28 6.28 -13.61
C TYR A 33 19.99 6.52 -15.08
N THR A 34 18.90 7.26 -15.32
CA THR A 34 18.51 7.82 -16.61
C THR A 34 18.02 9.24 -16.42
N THR A 35 17.59 9.89 -17.49
CA THR A 35 16.99 11.23 -17.43
C THR A 35 15.50 11.16 -17.72
N TYR A 36 14.74 12.08 -17.13
CA TYR A 36 13.32 12.28 -17.35
C TYR A 36 13.03 13.74 -17.57
N GLU A 37 12.36 14.08 -18.66
CA GLU A 37 11.86 15.43 -18.94
C GLU A 37 10.46 15.61 -18.34
N ILE A 38 10.28 16.65 -17.52
CA ILE A 38 9.00 16.99 -16.92
C ILE A 38 8.02 17.40 -18.02
N ARG A 39 6.90 16.72 -18.11
CA ARG A 39 5.87 16.96 -19.12
C ARG A 39 4.77 17.90 -18.57
N PRO A 40 4.09 18.68 -19.43
CA PRO A 40 2.92 19.45 -19.02
C PRO A 40 1.83 18.61 -18.31
N ASP A 41 1.67 17.35 -18.71
CA ASP A 41 0.69 16.43 -18.10
C ASP A 41 1.08 15.97 -16.70
N ASP A 42 2.37 15.97 -16.36
CA ASP A 42 2.83 15.65 -15.01
C ASP A 42 2.39 16.73 -14.01
N VAL A 43 2.46 18.00 -14.43
CA VAL A 43 2.01 19.15 -13.60
C VAL A 43 0.52 19.07 -13.30
N LYS A 44 -0.31 18.56 -14.23
CA LYS A 44 -1.75 18.39 -14.00
C LYS A 44 -2.08 17.39 -12.90
N ARG A 45 -1.12 16.55 -12.49
CA ARG A 45 -1.27 15.56 -11.41
C ARG A 45 -0.95 16.12 -10.03
N VAL A 46 -0.37 17.31 -10.00
CA VAL A 46 -0.02 18.02 -8.76
C VAL A 46 -1.12 19.01 -8.42
N GLY A 47 -1.41 19.17 -7.15
CA GLY A 47 -2.43 20.11 -6.68
C GLY A 47 -2.36 20.35 -5.19
N VAL A 48 -3.22 21.24 -4.70
CA VAL A 48 -3.30 21.52 -3.27
C VAL A 48 -3.98 20.35 -2.55
N LEU A 49 -3.25 19.72 -1.63
CA LEU A 49 -3.74 18.65 -0.79
C LEU A 49 -4.07 19.18 0.62
N PRO A 50 -5.35 19.33 0.99
CA PRO A 50 -5.71 19.75 2.33
C PRO A 50 -5.28 18.69 3.37
N THR A 51 -4.91 19.14 4.57
CA THR A 51 -4.54 18.24 5.67
C THR A 51 -5.75 17.60 6.37
N GLN A 52 -6.90 18.28 6.35
CA GLN A 52 -8.10 17.83 7.06
C GLN A 52 -8.95 16.88 6.19
N PRO A 53 -9.36 15.71 6.72
CA PRO A 53 -10.22 14.77 6.00
C PRO A 53 -11.53 15.37 5.51
N SER A 54 -12.12 16.30 6.27
CA SER A 54 -13.33 17.03 5.89
C SER A 54 -13.14 17.93 4.65
N ALA A 55 -11.93 18.45 4.43
CA ALA A 55 -11.60 19.22 3.24
C ALA A 55 -11.22 18.29 2.07
N GLN A 56 -10.47 17.22 2.34
CA GLN A 56 -10.13 16.19 1.34
C GLN A 56 -11.37 15.54 0.73
N SER A 57 -12.41 15.25 1.55
CA SER A 57 -13.66 14.64 1.08
C SER A 57 -14.45 15.50 0.09
N LYS A 58 -14.15 16.79 -0.03
CA LYS A 58 -14.77 17.73 -0.99
C LYS A 58 -14.06 17.75 -2.34
N LEU A 59 -12.86 17.17 -2.42
CA LEU A 59 -12.13 17.06 -3.68
C LEU A 59 -12.73 15.92 -4.54
N LYS A 60 -12.46 15.97 -5.84
CA LYS A 60 -12.77 14.87 -6.76
C LYS A 60 -11.65 13.84 -6.85
N TYR A 61 -10.44 14.23 -6.46
CA TYR A 61 -9.22 13.46 -6.57
C TYR A 61 -8.21 13.96 -5.54
N LEU A 62 -7.41 13.07 -4.96
CA LEU A 62 -6.32 13.42 -4.04
C LEU A 62 -5.00 13.44 -4.82
N PRO A 63 -4.57 14.61 -5.33
CA PRO A 63 -3.41 14.73 -6.20
C PRO A 63 -2.11 14.52 -5.43
N TYR A 64 -0.99 14.46 -6.16
CA TYR A 64 0.33 14.68 -5.57
C TYR A 64 0.44 16.11 -5.03
N ASP A 65 1.16 16.27 -3.94
CA ASP A 65 1.39 17.59 -3.31
C ASP A 65 2.46 18.39 -4.07
N SER A 66 3.39 17.70 -4.76
CA SER A 66 4.47 18.32 -5.52
C SER A 66 4.95 17.45 -6.68
N LEU A 67 5.69 18.07 -7.62
CA LEU A 67 6.39 17.31 -8.67
C LEU A 67 7.48 16.40 -8.09
N LEU A 68 8.10 16.79 -6.99
CA LEU A 68 9.07 15.93 -6.32
C LEU A 68 8.38 14.65 -5.80
N GLU A 69 7.23 14.77 -5.16
CA GLU A 69 6.45 13.60 -4.72
C GLU A 69 6.05 12.71 -5.90
N PHE A 70 5.53 13.30 -6.98
CA PHE A 70 5.21 12.58 -8.22
C PHE A 70 6.42 11.80 -8.76
N LEU A 71 7.60 12.43 -8.85
CA LEU A 71 8.81 11.81 -9.35
C LEU A 71 9.32 10.70 -8.42
N THR A 72 9.26 10.91 -7.10
CA THR A 72 9.68 9.91 -6.14
C THR A 72 8.84 8.64 -6.22
N GLU A 73 7.54 8.77 -6.40
CA GLU A 73 6.67 7.63 -6.60
C GLU A 73 6.87 6.99 -7.97
N ARG A 74 6.96 7.81 -9.03
CA ARG A 74 7.16 7.34 -10.42
C ARG A 74 8.43 6.50 -10.59
N PHE A 75 9.51 6.87 -9.91
CA PHE A 75 10.82 6.24 -10.02
C PHE A 75 11.25 5.48 -8.75
N HIS A 76 10.29 5.13 -7.88
CA HIS A 76 10.50 4.29 -6.68
C HIS A 76 11.65 4.79 -5.80
N SER A 77 11.72 6.08 -5.58
CA SER A 77 12.86 6.75 -4.98
C SER A 77 12.49 7.49 -3.68
N ALA A 78 13.48 7.80 -2.88
CA ALA A 78 13.32 8.74 -1.78
C ALA A 78 13.55 10.18 -2.30
N PRO A 79 12.84 11.20 -1.76
CA PRO A 79 13.04 12.60 -2.16
C PRO A 79 14.48 13.04 -1.99
N GLU A 80 15.13 12.65 -0.90
CA GLU A 80 16.53 13.00 -0.60
C GLU A 80 17.51 12.48 -1.66
N LEU A 81 17.22 11.32 -2.26
CA LEU A 81 18.04 10.80 -3.35
C LEU A 81 17.89 11.67 -4.60
N LEU A 82 16.67 12.01 -5.00
CA LEU A 82 16.43 12.86 -6.18
C LEU A 82 17.04 14.24 -5.99
N GLU A 83 16.90 14.83 -4.82
CA GLU A 83 17.55 16.10 -4.48
C GLU A 83 19.07 16.01 -4.55
N PHE A 84 19.64 14.91 -4.06
CA PHE A 84 21.10 14.70 -4.05
C PHE A 84 21.68 14.55 -5.46
N ILE A 85 21.07 13.70 -6.31
CA ILE A 85 21.62 13.38 -7.64
C ILE A 85 21.36 14.47 -8.69
N ASN A 86 20.47 15.44 -8.38
CA ASN A 86 20.14 16.55 -9.26
C ASN A 86 20.74 17.90 -8.83
N LYS A 87 21.62 17.93 -7.82
CA LYS A 87 22.31 19.18 -7.45
C LYS A 87 23.06 19.76 -8.64
N PRO A 88 23.03 21.10 -8.84
CA PRO A 88 22.47 22.15 -7.95
C PRO A 88 20.99 22.51 -8.19
N MET A 89 20.25 21.70 -8.98
CA MET A 89 18.83 21.96 -9.28
C MET A 89 17.98 21.91 -8.00
N LYS A 90 17.06 22.86 -7.85
CA LYS A 90 16.10 22.88 -6.76
C LYS A 90 14.85 22.12 -7.15
N MET A 91 14.62 20.95 -6.55
CA MET A 91 13.50 20.08 -6.87
C MET A 91 12.12 20.67 -6.54
N SER A 92 12.07 21.73 -5.70
CA SER A 92 10.86 22.47 -5.39
C SER A 92 10.44 23.49 -6.48
N GLU A 93 11.33 23.78 -7.44
CA GLU A 93 11.11 24.77 -8.49
C GLU A 93 10.95 24.13 -9.88
N LEU A 94 10.72 22.82 -9.94
CA LEU A 94 10.55 22.07 -11.18
C LEU A 94 9.36 22.56 -12.02
N LYS A 95 9.56 22.59 -13.33
CA LYS A 95 8.57 23.01 -14.32
C LYS A 95 8.66 22.14 -15.59
N PRO A 96 7.66 22.19 -16.47
CA PRO A 96 7.72 21.50 -17.75
C PRO A 96 8.96 21.89 -18.58
N GLY A 97 9.60 20.88 -19.17
CA GLY A 97 10.84 21.00 -19.94
C GLY A 97 12.11 20.83 -19.09
N ASP A 98 12.04 20.85 -17.76
CA ASP A 98 13.20 20.52 -16.94
C ASP A 98 13.56 19.03 -17.08
N VAL A 99 14.86 18.76 -17.20
CA VAL A 99 15.37 17.39 -17.33
C VAL A 99 16.03 16.99 -16.02
N VAL A 100 15.49 15.96 -15.38
CA VAL A 100 15.94 15.45 -14.08
C VAL A 100 16.58 14.08 -14.22
N LYS A 101 17.63 13.83 -13.45
CA LYS A 101 18.22 12.51 -13.29
C LYS A 101 17.40 11.67 -12.32
N VAL A 102 17.07 10.45 -12.71
CA VAL A 102 16.21 9.55 -11.94
C VAL A 102 16.79 8.13 -11.94
N PRO A 103 16.43 7.26 -10.97
CA PRO A 103 16.76 5.84 -11.04
C PRO A 103 16.23 5.21 -12.33
N LYS A 104 17.04 4.34 -12.95
CA LYS A 104 16.64 3.59 -14.14
C LYS A 104 15.85 2.35 -13.74
N VAL A 105 14.60 2.58 -13.37
CA VAL A 105 13.62 1.55 -13.01
C VAL A 105 12.43 1.61 -13.98
N GLU A 106 11.65 0.53 -14.04
CA GLU A 106 10.34 0.58 -14.71
C GLU A 106 9.44 1.60 -13.99
N PRO A 107 9.02 2.68 -14.65
CA PRO A 107 8.30 3.76 -13.98
C PRO A 107 6.90 3.30 -13.54
N PHE A 108 6.48 3.79 -12.38
CA PHE A 108 5.09 3.68 -11.97
C PHE A 108 4.23 4.67 -12.76
N LEU A 109 3.29 4.14 -13.55
CA LEU A 109 2.42 4.92 -14.43
C LEU A 109 1.03 5.06 -13.80
N ILE A 110 0.84 6.08 -12.96
CA ILE A 110 -0.46 6.33 -12.33
C ILE A 110 -1.54 6.69 -13.35
N GLU A 111 -1.13 7.21 -14.50
CA GLU A 111 -2.01 7.52 -15.62
C GLU A 111 -2.72 6.31 -16.23
N ASP A 112 -2.18 5.12 -16.06
CA ASP A 112 -2.76 3.88 -16.56
C ASP A 112 -3.80 3.30 -15.61
N LEU A 113 -3.94 3.88 -14.41
CA LEU A 113 -4.89 3.40 -13.41
C LEU A 113 -6.24 4.09 -13.57
N THR A 114 -7.29 3.27 -13.66
CA THR A 114 -8.68 3.71 -13.69
C THR A 114 -9.44 3.17 -12.48
N GLN A 115 -10.56 3.77 -12.11
CA GLN A 115 -11.35 3.29 -10.99
C GLN A 115 -12.08 2.00 -11.35
N ILE A 116 -11.65 0.89 -10.74
CA ILE A 116 -12.24 -0.44 -10.94
C ILE A 116 -12.51 -1.07 -9.57
N ALA A 117 -13.80 -1.38 -9.30
CA ALA A 117 -14.21 -1.96 -8.01
C ALA A 117 -13.79 -3.43 -7.81
N GLY A 118 -13.50 -4.14 -8.89
CA GLY A 118 -13.01 -5.52 -8.85
C GLY A 118 -12.24 -5.85 -10.11
N LEU A 119 -10.96 -6.20 -9.95
CA LEU A 119 -10.16 -6.68 -11.08
C LEU A 119 -10.62 -8.09 -11.50
N PRO A 120 -10.46 -8.43 -12.80
CA PRO A 120 -10.75 -9.77 -13.31
C PRO A 120 -9.99 -10.86 -12.53
N GLU A 121 -10.60 -12.03 -12.40
CA GLU A 121 -9.94 -13.20 -11.84
C GLU A 121 -8.94 -13.77 -12.88
N ILE A 122 -7.79 -14.23 -12.39
CA ILE A 122 -6.75 -14.91 -13.18
C ILE A 122 -6.64 -16.33 -12.61
N PRO A 123 -7.38 -17.31 -13.18
CA PRO A 123 -7.48 -18.66 -12.61
C PRO A 123 -6.13 -19.36 -12.44
N GLU A 124 -5.17 -19.08 -13.34
CA GLU A 124 -3.83 -19.67 -13.36
C GLU A 124 -3.01 -19.30 -12.11
N TYR A 125 -3.38 -18.22 -11.40
CA TYR A 125 -2.67 -17.76 -10.21
C TYR A 125 -3.28 -18.27 -8.90
N LYS A 126 -4.34 -19.09 -8.98
CA LYS A 126 -5.11 -19.50 -7.80
C LYS A 126 -4.30 -20.31 -6.78
N ASP A 127 -3.32 -21.08 -7.26
CA ASP A 127 -2.47 -21.93 -6.42
C ASP A 127 -1.23 -21.20 -5.87
N ARG A 128 -1.03 -19.95 -6.24
CA ARG A 128 -0.02 -19.11 -5.62
C ARG A 128 -0.41 -18.80 -4.17
N VAL A 129 0.60 -18.55 -3.34
CA VAL A 129 0.42 -18.23 -1.92
C VAL A 129 1.19 -16.97 -1.57
N ILE A 130 0.50 -16.02 -0.94
CA ILE A 130 1.16 -14.90 -0.27
C ILE A 130 1.52 -15.33 1.13
N LYS A 131 2.80 -15.19 1.52
CA LYS A 131 3.28 -15.33 2.89
C LYS A 131 3.73 -13.99 3.42
N ILE A 132 3.19 -13.59 4.55
CA ILE A 132 3.48 -12.31 5.20
C ILE A 132 4.13 -12.58 6.55
N ASP A 133 5.38 -12.17 6.69
CA ASP A 133 6.09 -12.14 7.97
C ASP A 133 6.02 -10.72 8.56
N THR A 134 5.22 -10.55 9.61
CA THR A 134 5.02 -9.24 10.24
C THR A 134 6.22 -8.79 11.08
N ARG A 135 7.10 -9.70 11.52
CA ARG A 135 8.35 -9.39 12.22
C ARG A 135 9.40 -8.90 11.25
N GLU A 136 9.57 -9.65 10.15
CA GLU A 136 10.45 -9.28 9.05
C GLU A 136 9.93 -8.09 8.27
N LYS A 137 8.62 -7.80 8.36
CA LYS A 137 7.91 -6.78 7.57
C LYS A 137 8.08 -7.00 6.07
N MET A 138 7.92 -8.25 5.66
CA MET A 138 8.03 -8.67 4.27
C MET A 138 6.77 -9.45 3.86
N LEU A 139 6.41 -9.28 2.59
CA LEU A 139 5.40 -10.04 1.88
C LEU A 139 6.10 -10.79 0.76
N ASP A 140 6.01 -12.09 0.75
CA ASP A 140 6.58 -12.98 -0.25
C ASP A 140 5.45 -13.67 -1.02
N LEU A 141 5.47 -13.60 -2.35
CA LEU A 141 4.57 -14.31 -3.25
C LEU A 141 5.26 -15.58 -3.77
N TRP A 142 4.63 -16.72 -3.59
CA TRP A 142 5.16 -18.03 -3.96
C TRP A 142 4.28 -18.74 -4.98
N GLU A 143 4.91 -19.46 -5.89
CA GLU A 143 4.30 -20.45 -6.79
C GLU A 143 5.00 -21.79 -6.56
N GLY A 144 4.36 -22.68 -5.79
CA GLY A 144 5.04 -23.85 -5.25
C GLY A 144 6.25 -23.46 -4.38
N GLU A 145 7.44 -23.88 -4.76
CA GLU A 145 8.71 -23.55 -4.08
C GLU A 145 9.40 -22.31 -4.67
N LYS A 146 8.89 -21.76 -5.78
CA LYS A 146 9.47 -20.62 -6.44
C LYS A 146 9.00 -19.31 -5.82
N LEU A 147 9.94 -18.47 -5.39
CA LEU A 147 9.69 -17.09 -4.99
C LEU A 147 9.46 -16.23 -6.23
N ILE A 148 8.23 -15.71 -6.40
CA ILE A 148 7.84 -14.89 -7.56
C ILE A 148 8.10 -13.41 -7.31
N ALA A 149 7.78 -12.94 -6.10
CA ALA A 149 7.98 -11.55 -5.71
C ALA A 149 8.17 -11.44 -4.20
N SER A 150 8.91 -10.41 -3.79
CA SER A 150 9.10 -10.08 -2.37
C SER A 150 9.03 -8.56 -2.19
N LEU A 151 8.17 -8.10 -1.30
CA LEU A 151 7.86 -6.69 -1.12
C LEU A 151 8.00 -6.29 0.35
N PRO A 152 8.58 -5.12 0.65
CA PRO A 152 8.55 -4.58 2.00
C PRO A 152 7.14 -4.11 2.34
N ILE A 153 6.74 -4.34 3.58
CA ILE A 153 5.44 -3.92 4.08
C ILE A 153 5.54 -3.19 5.43
N THR A 154 4.46 -2.51 5.77
CA THR A 154 4.21 -2.04 7.13
C THR A 154 2.95 -2.73 7.66
N PRO A 155 3.08 -3.72 8.56
CA PRO A 155 1.94 -4.38 9.18
C PRO A 155 1.26 -3.51 10.23
N GLY A 156 0.08 -3.93 10.65
CA GLY A 156 -0.61 -3.36 11.80
C GLY A 156 0.18 -3.55 13.09
N GLY A 157 0.05 -2.60 14.01
CA GLY A 157 0.75 -2.63 15.28
C GLY A 157 -0.06 -2.04 16.43
N GLY A 158 0.49 -2.06 17.62
CA GLY A 158 -0.17 -1.54 18.82
C GLY A 158 -1.46 -2.29 19.13
N ARG A 159 -2.56 -1.54 19.29
CA ARG A 159 -3.88 -2.12 19.58
C ARG A 159 -4.53 -2.80 18.39
N LEU A 160 -4.20 -2.38 17.17
CA LEU A 160 -4.76 -2.89 15.91
C LEU A 160 -3.68 -3.66 15.14
N GLN A 161 -3.32 -4.83 15.65
CA GLN A 161 -2.34 -5.68 15.00
C GLN A 161 -2.91 -6.41 13.80
N THR A 162 -2.04 -6.68 12.82
CA THR A 162 -2.38 -7.57 11.72
C THR A 162 -2.63 -8.97 12.27
N PRO A 163 -3.83 -9.54 12.07
CA PRO A 163 -4.17 -10.84 12.65
C PRO A 163 -3.41 -11.97 11.95
N PRO A 164 -2.60 -12.78 12.69
CA PRO A 164 -1.99 -13.96 12.12
C PRO A 164 -3.04 -15.00 11.70
N GLY A 165 -2.66 -15.91 10.80
CA GLY A 165 -3.53 -16.98 10.33
C GLY A 165 -3.55 -17.13 8.81
N ALA A 166 -4.45 -17.99 8.33
CA ALA A 166 -4.67 -18.22 6.92
C ALA A 166 -5.94 -17.49 6.45
N TRP A 167 -5.78 -16.65 5.47
CA TRP A 167 -6.82 -15.79 4.90
C TRP A 167 -6.96 -16.04 3.40
N ARG A 168 -7.99 -15.47 2.78
CA ARG A 168 -8.20 -15.51 1.32
C ARG A 168 -8.45 -14.12 0.79
N ILE A 169 -7.96 -13.85 -0.42
CA ILE A 169 -8.30 -12.63 -1.16
C ILE A 169 -9.77 -12.72 -1.57
N VAL A 170 -10.57 -11.73 -1.19
CA VAL A 170 -12.00 -11.65 -1.56
C VAL A 170 -12.25 -10.70 -2.71
N GLY A 171 -11.29 -9.83 -3.01
CA GLY A 171 -11.38 -8.93 -4.16
C GLY A 171 -10.21 -7.94 -4.19
N ILE A 172 -10.02 -7.34 -5.36
CA ILE A 172 -8.94 -6.40 -5.65
C ILE A 172 -9.56 -5.18 -6.32
N ALA A 173 -9.51 -4.02 -5.66
CA ALA A 173 -10.02 -2.76 -6.19
C ALA A 173 -8.87 -1.84 -6.59
N GLN A 174 -8.96 -1.25 -7.78
CA GLN A 174 -8.03 -0.24 -8.29
C GLN A 174 -8.62 1.16 -8.12
N MET A 175 -7.82 2.13 -7.74
CA MET A 175 -8.20 3.50 -7.42
C MET A 175 -9.41 3.52 -6.45
N PRO A 176 -9.26 2.94 -5.23
CA PRO A 176 -10.35 2.90 -4.26
C PRO A 176 -10.62 4.28 -3.66
N THR A 177 -11.87 4.53 -3.28
CA THR A 177 -12.17 5.57 -2.28
C THR A 177 -11.87 5.04 -0.89
N PHE A 178 -11.75 5.90 0.10
CA PHE A 178 -11.47 5.52 1.47
C PHE A 178 -12.47 6.13 2.45
N ARG A 179 -13.11 5.27 3.24
CA ARG A 179 -13.93 5.72 4.37
C ARG A 179 -13.02 6.09 5.54
N TRP A 180 -12.77 7.37 5.71
CA TRP A 180 -12.06 7.89 6.86
C TRP A 180 -13.02 8.02 8.06
N ASP A 181 -12.86 7.15 9.04
CA ASP A 181 -13.66 7.09 10.25
C ASP A 181 -12.70 7.08 11.45
N LYS A 182 -12.67 8.18 12.20
CA LYS A 182 -11.75 8.34 13.32
C LYS A 182 -11.91 7.23 14.35
N SER A 183 -13.14 6.80 14.61
CA SER A 183 -13.44 5.73 15.57
C SER A 183 -12.85 4.38 15.14
N VAL A 184 -12.91 4.07 13.82
CA VAL A 184 -12.26 2.86 13.28
C VAL A 184 -10.74 2.94 13.45
N LEU A 185 -10.14 4.10 13.17
CA LEU A 185 -8.70 4.28 13.25
C LEU A 185 -8.17 4.22 14.69
N GLU A 186 -8.93 4.73 15.67
CA GLU A 186 -8.50 4.77 17.07
C GLU A 186 -8.90 3.50 17.83
N TYR A 187 -10.08 2.96 17.57
CA TYR A 187 -10.70 1.90 18.39
C TYR A 187 -11.09 0.65 17.61
N GLY A 188 -10.99 0.64 16.28
CA GLY A 188 -11.43 -0.47 15.44
C GLY A 188 -12.95 -0.58 15.28
N VAL A 189 -13.72 0.40 15.77
CA VAL A 189 -15.20 0.40 15.81
C VAL A 189 -15.75 1.44 14.84
N ARG A 190 -16.67 1.06 13.97
CA ARG A 190 -17.30 1.96 13.01
C ARG A 190 -18.24 2.93 13.70
N SER A 191 -18.21 4.19 13.25
CA SER A 191 -19.17 5.23 13.65
C SER A 191 -19.98 5.74 12.46
N ASP A 192 -21.06 6.47 12.74
CA ASP A 192 -21.85 7.15 11.69
C ASP A 192 -21.18 8.46 11.24
N SER A 193 -20.17 8.93 11.96
CA SER A 193 -19.39 10.13 11.62
C SER A 193 -18.15 9.76 10.85
N PHE A 194 -18.17 9.90 9.54
CA PHE A 194 -17.06 9.58 8.66
C PHE A 194 -16.99 10.54 7.46
N TYR A 195 -15.85 10.55 6.80
CA TYR A 195 -15.65 11.20 5.52
C TYR A 195 -15.32 10.17 4.46
N GLU A 196 -15.88 10.33 3.27
CA GLU A 196 -15.48 9.53 2.12
C GLU A 196 -14.42 10.28 1.34
N LEU A 197 -13.18 9.79 1.39
CA LEU A 197 -12.05 10.38 0.70
C LEU A 197 -12.00 9.84 -0.74
N PRO A 198 -11.81 10.73 -1.74
CA PRO A 198 -11.79 10.32 -3.13
C PRO A 198 -10.52 9.52 -3.49
N VAL A 199 -10.50 9.00 -4.70
CA VAL A 199 -9.37 8.31 -5.29
C VAL A 199 -8.17 9.23 -5.48
N GLY A 200 -6.98 8.67 -5.61
CA GLY A 200 -5.76 9.41 -5.92
C GLY A 200 -4.53 8.84 -5.23
N PRO A 201 -3.31 9.28 -5.60
CA PRO A 201 -2.07 8.78 -5.01
C PRO A 201 -1.99 9.09 -3.51
N ASN A 202 -2.56 10.22 -3.10
CA ASN A 202 -2.62 10.65 -1.71
C ASN A 202 -3.84 10.14 -0.92
N ASN A 203 -4.54 9.12 -1.44
CA ASN A 203 -5.52 8.39 -0.65
C ASN A 203 -4.80 7.55 0.44
N PRO A 204 -5.29 7.53 1.70
CA PRO A 204 -4.65 6.76 2.78
C PRO A 204 -4.43 5.27 2.50
N VAL A 205 -5.25 4.66 1.62
CA VAL A 205 -5.05 3.27 1.17
C VAL A 205 -4.37 3.19 -0.21
N GLY A 206 -3.85 4.32 -0.69
CA GLY A 206 -3.17 4.42 -1.97
C GLY A 206 -4.08 4.11 -3.16
N VAL A 207 -3.48 3.57 -4.21
CA VAL A 207 -4.14 3.35 -5.51
C VAL A 207 -4.66 1.94 -5.70
N MET A 208 -4.47 1.04 -4.72
CA MET A 208 -4.89 -0.36 -4.81
C MET A 208 -5.30 -0.88 -3.44
N TRP A 209 -6.39 -1.66 -3.40
CA TRP A 209 -6.87 -2.37 -2.23
C TRP A 209 -7.07 -3.85 -2.54
N ILE A 210 -6.39 -4.73 -1.81
CA ILE A 210 -6.53 -6.18 -1.87
C ILE A 210 -7.19 -6.62 -0.56
N GLY A 211 -8.50 -6.85 -0.60
CA GLY A 211 -9.30 -7.21 0.58
C GLY A 211 -9.13 -8.68 0.95
N LEU A 212 -9.02 -8.96 2.25
CA LEU A 212 -9.04 -10.33 2.79
C LEU A 212 -10.43 -10.68 3.33
N ASN A 213 -10.70 -11.97 3.51
CA ASN A 213 -11.96 -12.49 4.05
C ASN A 213 -12.20 -12.16 5.54
N ARG A 214 -11.41 -11.26 6.11
CA ARG A 214 -11.68 -10.60 7.39
C ARG A 214 -12.03 -9.15 7.12
N PRO A 215 -13.24 -8.69 7.53
CA PRO A 215 -13.66 -7.31 7.32
C PRO A 215 -12.65 -6.31 7.87
N GLY A 216 -12.31 -5.30 7.10
CA GLY A 216 -11.38 -4.26 7.50
C GLY A 216 -9.91 -4.60 7.35
N ILE A 217 -9.55 -5.81 6.94
CA ILE A 217 -8.15 -6.23 6.76
C ILE A 217 -7.86 -6.42 5.27
N GLY A 218 -6.74 -5.86 4.84
CA GLY A 218 -6.28 -5.96 3.47
C GLY A 218 -4.82 -5.56 3.30
N ILE A 219 -4.31 -5.77 2.08
CA ILE A 219 -3.02 -5.28 1.61
C ILE A 219 -3.32 -4.09 0.69
N HIS A 220 -2.65 -2.97 0.90
CA HIS A 220 -2.97 -1.77 0.14
C HIS A 220 -1.77 -0.86 -0.06
N GLY A 221 -1.90 0.09 -0.97
CA GLY A 221 -0.93 1.16 -1.19
C GLY A 221 -0.87 2.17 -0.03
N THR A 222 -0.17 3.25 -0.22
CA THR A 222 -0.03 4.30 0.80
C THR A 222 0.32 5.63 0.17
N ASN A 223 -0.14 6.71 0.80
CA ASN A 223 0.30 8.08 0.54
C ASN A 223 1.63 8.44 1.22
N SER A 224 2.26 7.50 1.91
CA SER A 224 3.47 7.75 2.69
C SER A 224 4.48 6.60 2.52
N PRO A 225 4.99 6.37 1.29
CA PRO A 225 5.85 5.23 0.96
C PRO A 225 7.16 5.22 1.77
N GLN A 226 7.67 6.39 2.18
CA GLN A 226 8.86 6.52 3.03
C GLN A 226 8.71 5.87 4.41
N THR A 227 7.47 5.58 4.84
CA THR A 227 7.18 4.93 6.14
C THR A 227 7.16 3.41 6.08
N ILE A 228 7.23 2.81 4.87
CA ILE A 228 7.19 1.36 4.70
C ILE A 228 8.36 0.69 5.42
N GLY A 229 8.05 -0.35 6.20
CA GLY A 229 9.02 -1.06 7.04
C GLY A 229 9.45 -0.33 8.32
N ARG A 230 9.13 0.95 8.49
CA ARG A 230 9.62 1.82 9.59
C ARG A 230 8.57 2.15 10.64
N SER A 231 7.30 2.19 10.27
CA SER A 231 6.19 2.54 11.16
C SER A 231 5.25 1.34 11.39
N THR A 232 4.11 1.58 12.01
CA THR A 232 3.01 0.62 12.18
C THR A 232 1.75 1.15 11.52
N SER A 233 0.82 0.25 11.16
CA SER A 233 -0.50 0.59 10.61
C SER A 233 -1.63 0.22 11.59
N HIS A 234 -2.88 0.39 11.16
CA HIS A 234 -4.08 0.09 11.95
C HIS A 234 -4.68 -1.28 11.57
N GLY A 235 -3.85 -2.32 11.47
CA GLY A 235 -4.29 -3.70 11.20
C GLY A 235 -4.04 -4.20 9.79
N CYS A 236 -4.09 -3.33 8.78
CA CYS A 236 -3.80 -3.67 7.39
C CYS A 236 -2.29 -3.73 7.11
N MET A 237 -1.94 -4.29 5.96
CA MET A 237 -0.56 -4.33 5.46
C MET A 237 -0.39 -3.25 4.39
N ARG A 238 0.40 -2.22 4.70
CA ARG A 238 0.75 -1.17 3.74
C ARG A 238 1.98 -1.55 2.95
N THR A 239 1.97 -1.27 1.66
CA THR A 239 3.13 -1.30 0.79
C THR A 239 3.14 -0.07 -0.11
N ALA A 240 4.20 0.17 -0.87
CA ALA A 240 4.23 1.31 -1.78
C ALA A 240 3.19 1.16 -2.91
N ASN A 241 2.73 2.27 -3.49
CA ASN A 241 1.74 2.24 -4.57
C ASN A 241 2.24 1.47 -5.79
N TRP A 242 3.49 1.64 -6.18
CA TRP A 242 4.10 0.89 -7.29
C TRP A 242 4.19 -0.61 -7.00
N ASP A 243 4.46 -1.00 -5.75
CA ASP A 243 4.57 -2.40 -5.35
C ASP A 243 3.20 -3.10 -5.32
N VAL A 244 2.17 -2.45 -4.77
CA VAL A 244 0.83 -3.05 -4.72
C VAL A 244 0.21 -3.19 -6.10
N VAL A 245 0.51 -2.27 -7.04
CA VAL A 245 0.08 -2.38 -8.43
C VAL A 245 0.79 -3.53 -9.14
N ARG A 246 2.10 -3.71 -8.93
CA ARG A 246 2.83 -4.88 -9.44
C ARG A 246 2.27 -6.18 -8.85
N LEU A 247 2.05 -6.21 -7.54
CA LEU A 247 1.46 -7.36 -6.87
C LEU A 247 0.09 -7.71 -7.44
N SER A 248 -0.78 -6.72 -7.69
CA SER A 248 -2.14 -6.95 -8.20
C SER A 248 -2.18 -7.67 -9.56
N LYS A 249 -1.12 -7.55 -10.37
CA LYS A 249 -0.97 -8.23 -11.66
C LYS A 249 -0.54 -9.70 -11.53
N LEU A 250 -0.14 -10.13 -10.34
CA LEU A 250 0.44 -11.46 -10.07
C LEU A 250 -0.46 -12.33 -9.20
N ILE A 251 -1.60 -11.81 -8.74
CA ILE A 251 -2.51 -12.44 -7.78
C ILE A 251 -3.94 -12.48 -8.31
N THR A 252 -4.79 -13.28 -7.66
CA THR A 252 -6.20 -13.38 -8.03
C THR A 252 -7.10 -13.53 -6.79
N LYS A 253 -8.38 -13.29 -6.95
CA LYS A 253 -9.40 -13.58 -5.93
C LYS A 253 -9.41 -15.08 -5.59
N GLY A 254 -9.63 -15.41 -4.32
CA GLY A 254 -9.59 -16.79 -3.82
C GLY A 254 -8.20 -17.29 -3.41
N MET A 255 -7.11 -16.60 -3.78
CA MET A 255 -5.75 -16.93 -3.37
C MET A 255 -5.59 -16.96 -1.86
N THR A 256 -4.73 -17.87 -1.39
CA THR A 256 -4.38 -18.01 0.02
C THR A 256 -3.36 -16.95 0.43
N VAL A 257 -3.59 -16.35 1.61
CA VAL A 257 -2.68 -15.41 2.27
C VAL A 257 -2.39 -15.94 3.67
N ILE A 258 -1.14 -16.28 3.95
CA ILE A 258 -0.67 -16.74 5.25
C ILE A 258 0.02 -15.56 5.94
N ILE A 259 -0.46 -15.19 7.10
CA ILE A 259 0.11 -14.12 7.91
C ILE A 259 0.76 -14.74 9.14
N GLU A 260 2.06 -14.58 9.25
CA GLU A 260 2.87 -15.01 10.37
C GLU A 260 3.24 -13.81 11.25
N GLY A 261 3.20 -14.01 12.56
CA GLY A 261 3.51 -12.96 13.53
C GLY A 261 3.56 -13.50 14.94
N PRO A 262 3.90 -12.68 15.92
CA PRO A 262 3.77 -13.10 17.31
C PRO A 262 2.32 -13.50 17.58
N GLU A 263 2.12 -14.71 18.10
CA GLU A 263 0.85 -15.10 18.68
C GLU A 263 0.50 -14.11 19.80
N GLN A 264 -0.46 -13.27 19.51
CA GLN A 264 -1.18 -12.57 20.57
C GLN A 264 -2.52 -13.27 20.65
N GLY A 265 -2.72 -13.93 21.79
CA GLY A 265 -4.05 -14.32 22.17
C GLY A 265 -4.99 -13.12 22.02
N PRO A 266 -6.29 -13.32 21.73
CA PRO A 266 -7.25 -12.23 21.71
C PRO A 266 -7.08 -11.50 23.04
N LYS A 267 -6.49 -10.30 23.00
CA LYS A 267 -6.75 -9.34 24.08
C LYS A 267 -8.24 -9.10 23.90
N GLU A 268 -9.04 -9.73 24.73
CA GLU A 268 -10.39 -9.29 24.98
C GLU A 268 -10.29 -7.78 25.08
N ILE A 269 -10.98 -7.10 24.17
CA ILE A 269 -11.24 -5.68 24.35
C ILE A 269 -12.03 -5.70 25.63
N ASP A 270 -11.37 -5.31 26.74
CA ASP A 270 -12.01 -5.26 28.03
C ASP A 270 -13.17 -4.29 27.87
N ALA A 271 -14.38 -4.86 27.77
CA ALA A 271 -15.64 -4.10 27.70
C ALA A 271 -15.84 -3.26 28.98
N ARG A 272 -14.87 -3.28 29.89
CA ARG A 272 -14.84 -2.54 31.14
C ARG A 272 -13.85 -1.36 31.14
N SER A 273 -13.41 -0.86 29.96
CA SER A 273 -12.75 0.43 29.98
C SER A 273 -13.82 1.46 30.39
N ASP A 274 -13.63 2.06 31.57
CA ASP A 274 -14.49 3.12 32.13
C ASP A 274 -14.47 4.43 31.31
N ASP A 275 -14.13 4.35 30.03
CA ASP A 275 -14.24 5.47 29.09
C ASP A 275 -15.71 5.61 28.68
N PRO A 276 -16.42 6.66 29.12
CA PRO A 276 -17.83 6.86 28.83
C PRO A 276 -18.16 7.00 27.34
N ARG A 277 -17.11 7.11 26.48
CA ARG A 277 -17.22 7.15 25.03
C ARG A 277 -17.36 5.75 24.42
N VAL A 278 -16.83 4.71 25.09
CA VAL A 278 -16.93 3.30 24.70
C VAL A 278 -18.30 2.72 25.08
N ALA A 279 -18.87 3.16 26.19
CA ALA A 279 -20.18 2.71 26.69
C ALA A 279 -21.36 3.09 25.77
N LYS A 280 -21.19 4.01 24.82
CA LYS A 280 -22.23 4.40 23.85
C LYS A 280 -22.18 3.67 22.52
N ALA A 281 -21.18 2.82 22.29
CA ALA A 281 -21.09 2.00 21.07
C ALA A 281 -21.81 0.65 21.29
N GLN A 282 -23.12 0.66 21.36
CA GLN A 282 -23.89 -0.58 21.26
C GLN A 282 -23.73 -1.20 19.86
N PRO A 283 -23.69 -2.55 19.74
CA PRO A 283 -23.65 -3.20 18.44
C PRO A 283 -24.94 -2.84 17.69
N VAL A 284 -24.81 -1.99 16.69
CA VAL A 284 -25.92 -1.64 15.82
C VAL A 284 -26.27 -2.85 14.98
N ALA A 285 -27.49 -3.37 15.15
CA ALA A 285 -28.10 -4.33 14.25
C ALA A 285 -27.98 -3.80 12.81
N THR A 286 -27.55 -4.65 11.90
CA THR A 286 -27.42 -4.37 10.47
C THR A 286 -28.75 -3.84 9.91
N PRO A 287 -28.86 -2.60 9.42
CA PRO A 287 -30.04 -2.18 8.68
C PRO A 287 -30.05 -2.88 7.33
N GLU A 288 -31.18 -3.40 6.93
CA GLU A 288 -31.41 -3.92 5.58
C GLU A 288 -31.06 -2.87 4.51
N PRO A 289 -30.47 -3.28 3.38
CA PRO A 289 -29.97 -2.35 2.38
C PRO A 289 -31.12 -1.69 1.63
N LYS A 290 -31.33 -0.39 1.80
CA LYS A 290 -32.11 0.41 0.84
C LYS A 290 -31.34 0.43 -0.49
N ARG A 291 -31.90 -0.24 -1.50
CA ARG A 291 -31.39 -0.26 -2.88
C ARG A 291 -31.36 1.17 -3.43
N LYS A 292 -30.13 1.73 -3.60
CA LYS A 292 -29.71 2.61 -4.70
C LYS A 292 -28.25 2.98 -4.53
N GLY A 293 -27.39 2.57 -5.49
CA GLY A 293 -26.06 3.11 -5.72
C GLY A 293 -24.93 2.48 -4.90
N PHE A 294 -23.98 1.92 -5.57
CA PHE A 294 -22.65 1.50 -5.13
C PHE A 294 -22.56 0.64 -3.86
N ARG A 295 -22.47 -0.67 -4.04
CA ARG A 295 -22.12 -1.62 -2.97
C ARG A 295 -20.62 -1.52 -2.68
N TRP A 296 -20.29 -1.10 -1.48
CA TRP A 296 -18.93 -1.13 -0.94
C TRP A 296 -18.43 -2.55 -0.79
N PHE A 297 -17.13 -2.71 -1.07
CA PHE A 297 -16.34 -3.94 -0.93
C PHE A 297 -16.40 -4.58 0.49
N TRP A 298 -16.95 -3.86 1.45
CA TRP A 298 -17.01 -4.19 2.87
C TRP A 298 -18.27 -4.90 3.33
N GLN A 299 -19.23 -5.18 2.46
CA GLN A 299 -20.55 -5.68 2.86
C GLN A 299 -20.80 -7.16 2.53
N ARG A 300 -19.74 -7.95 2.41
CA ARG A 300 -19.90 -9.41 2.45
C ARG A 300 -18.82 -10.05 3.31
#